data_a7a064ec1e8e0e5cd46ae7c1fb4e343d
#
_entry.id   a7a064ec1e8e0e5cd46ae7c1fb4e343d
#
_cell.length_a   1.000
_cell.length_b   1.000
_cell.length_c   1.000
_cell.angle_alpha   90.00
_cell.angle_beta   90.00
_cell.angle_gamma   90.00
#
_symmetry.space_group_name_H-M   'P 1'
#
loop_
_entity.id
_entity.type
_entity.pdbx_description
1 polymer ?
#
loop_
_entity_poly.entity_id
_entity_poly.type
_entity_poly.pdbx_seq_one_letter_code
_entity_poly.pdbx_strand_id
1 'polypeptide(L)'
;MVMTHSSRTHTSGTHASGTDTTNTHTINTQATSAQTTGTGTAHTNTAHLKSTHPRGTHAGPVTLSKEGLPGWLNPVVHAAETVEPPQLSSFLPPENGTGRQSAVLILFGEGEHGPELLLMERASSLRSHAGQPAFPGGALDPEDGDPTADGPLRAALREAEEETGLDPAGVQLFGVLPKLYIPVSSFVVTPVLGWWRQPSPVGVVDPNETARVFTVPVVDLTDPANRATAIHPSGHRGPAFLVESALVWGFTAGIIDRLLHYAGWERPWDGDKHVPLDWRS
;
A
#
# COMPACT_ATOMS: atom_id res chain seq x y z
N MET A 1 -50.95 -28.80 17.29
CA MET A 1 -52.15 -28.51 18.13
C MET A 1 -52.06 -27.04 18.49
N VAL A 2 -53.00 -26.27 17.86
CA VAL A 2 -53.60 -25.00 18.28
C VAL A 2 -52.68 -23.82 18.51
N MET A 3 -52.53 -22.84 17.55
CA MET A 3 -53.36 -21.67 17.23
C MET A 3 -53.78 -20.78 18.41
N THR A 4 -53.40 -19.49 18.34
CA THR A 4 -54.27 -18.28 18.25
C THR A 4 -53.39 -17.06 18.36
N HIS A 5 -53.28 -16.14 17.41
CA HIS A 5 -54.15 -15.03 16.94
C HIS A 5 -54.57 -14.02 18.03
N SER A 6 -54.17 -12.74 17.85
CA SER A 6 -55.01 -11.53 17.81
C SER A 6 -54.14 -10.29 17.96
N SER A 7 -53.95 -9.38 17.06
CA SER A 7 -54.78 -8.35 16.38
C SER A 7 -55.01 -7.06 17.19
N ARG A 8 -54.60 -5.94 16.56
CA ARG A 8 -55.17 -4.57 16.53
C ARG A 8 -54.97 -3.68 17.77
N THR A 9 -54.71 -2.40 17.67
CA THR A 9 -55.43 -1.37 16.89
C THR A 9 -54.61 -0.06 16.76
N HIS A 10 -54.88 0.67 15.71
CA HIS A 10 -54.62 2.07 15.37
C HIS A 10 -54.97 3.09 16.45
N THR A 11 -54.25 4.22 16.46
CA THR A 11 -54.92 5.53 16.42
C THR A 11 -54.00 6.63 15.87
N SER A 12 -54.52 7.36 14.97
CA SER A 12 -54.06 8.57 14.29
C SER A 12 -54.34 9.79 15.14
N GLY A 13 -53.53 10.84 14.96
CA GLY A 13 -53.78 12.16 15.53
C GLY A 13 -53.00 13.22 14.77
N THR A 14 -53.70 14.08 14.11
CA THR A 14 -53.43 15.12 13.14
C THR A 14 -53.18 16.50 13.77
N HIS A 15 -52.52 17.39 12.97
CA HIS A 15 -52.55 18.88 12.91
C HIS A 15 -51.81 19.67 14.01
N ALA A 16 -51.15 20.81 13.72
CA ALA A 16 -51.25 21.92 12.75
C ALA A 16 -49.99 22.76 12.81
N SER A 17 -49.47 23.27 11.75
CA SER A 17 -49.41 24.62 11.13
C SER A 17 -49.04 25.80 12.00
N GLY A 18 -48.09 26.59 11.48
CA GLY A 18 -47.78 27.97 11.94
C GLY A 18 -46.43 28.43 11.33
N THR A 19 -46.43 28.95 10.15
CA THR A 19 -46.23 30.31 9.59
C THR A 19 -45.05 31.11 10.14
N ASP A 20 -44.09 31.34 9.24
CA ASP A 20 -43.70 32.63 8.66
C ASP A 20 -42.92 33.63 9.55
N THR A 21 -41.73 34.00 9.14
CA THR A 21 -41.39 35.41 8.85
C THR A 21 -40.00 35.54 8.20
N THR A 22 -40.02 36.07 7.03
CA THR A 22 -38.94 36.70 6.24
C THR A 22 -38.15 37.76 7.04
N ASN A 23 -36.85 37.84 6.80
CA ASN A 23 -36.21 39.17 6.82
C ASN A 23 -35.02 39.23 5.85
N THR A 24 -35.25 39.94 4.79
CA THR A 24 -34.35 40.39 3.74
C THR A 24 -33.54 41.59 4.27
N HIS A 25 -32.22 41.55 4.14
CA HIS A 25 -31.44 42.79 4.15
C HIS A 25 -30.44 42.81 2.99
N THR A 26 -30.87 43.50 1.96
CA THR A 26 -30.09 44.02 0.86
C THR A 26 -29.36 45.29 1.30
N ILE A 27 -28.05 45.34 1.15
CA ILE A 27 -27.34 46.61 1.05
C ILE A 27 -26.47 46.60 -0.19
N ASN A 28 -26.83 47.46 -1.08
CA ASN A 28 -26.19 47.85 -2.32
C ASN A 28 -25.29 49.05 -2.05
N THR A 29 -24.03 49.10 -2.50
CA THR A 29 -23.37 50.37 -2.83
C THR A 29 -22.26 50.14 -3.88
N GLN A 30 -22.50 50.65 -4.99
CA GLN A 30 -21.85 51.19 -6.17
C GLN A 30 -20.33 51.32 -6.20
N ALA A 31 -19.87 50.95 -7.32
CA ALA A 31 -18.79 51.24 -8.25
C ALA A 31 -17.94 52.52 -8.01
N THR A 32 -16.65 52.36 -8.29
CA THR A 32 -15.88 53.40 -8.99
C THR A 32 -14.82 52.73 -9.89
N SER A 33 -14.89 53.07 -11.15
CA SER A 33 -14.02 52.67 -12.22
C SER A 33 -12.67 53.37 -12.17
N ALA A 34 -11.59 52.67 -12.46
CA ALA A 34 -10.39 53.23 -13.08
C ALA A 34 -9.78 52.19 -14.05
N GLN A 35 -9.86 52.53 -15.31
CA GLN A 35 -9.14 51.86 -16.40
C GLN A 35 -7.66 52.24 -16.31
N THR A 36 -6.78 51.24 -16.47
CA THR A 36 -5.47 51.46 -17.07
C THR A 36 -5.06 50.21 -17.85
N THR A 37 -4.81 50.44 -19.11
CA THR A 37 -4.35 49.55 -20.15
C THR A 37 -2.96 48.99 -19.85
N GLY A 38 -2.71 47.71 -20.23
CA GLY A 38 -1.35 47.16 -20.29
C GLY A 38 -1.29 45.65 -20.45
N THR A 39 -1.34 45.19 -21.67
CA THR A 39 -0.77 43.98 -22.30
C THR A 39 0.14 43.10 -21.44
N GLY A 40 -0.10 41.80 -21.50
CA GLY A 40 0.90 40.81 -21.16
C GLY A 40 0.32 39.49 -20.64
N THR A 41 -0.13 38.66 -21.58
CA THR A 41 -0.50 37.27 -21.30
C THR A 41 0.77 36.48 -20.96
N ALA A 42 0.98 36.17 -19.68
CA ALA A 42 1.94 35.17 -19.28
C ALA A 42 1.16 33.99 -18.70
N HIS A 43 0.96 32.97 -19.49
CA HIS A 43 0.61 31.64 -19.00
C HIS A 43 1.82 31.11 -18.19
N THR A 44 1.78 31.25 -16.90
CA THR A 44 2.71 30.52 -16.03
C THR A 44 2.28 29.04 -16.01
N ASN A 45 2.90 28.28 -16.89
CA ASN A 45 3.01 26.84 -16.75
C ASN A 45 3.71 26.58 -15.40
N THR A 46 2.95 26.14 -14.40
CA THR A 46 3.52 25.61 -13.18
C THR A 46 4.11 24.24 -13.51
N ALA A 47 5.35 24.27 -14.00
CA ALA A 47 6.16 23.08 -14.10
C ALA A 47 6.32 22.52 -12.70
N HIS A 48 5.84 21.31 -12.46
CA HIS A 48 6.19 20.49 -11.32
C HIS A 48 7.72 20.45 -11.23
N LEU A 49 8.27 21.12 -10.26
CA LEU A 49 9.68 20.98 -9.90
C LEU A 49 9.84 19.58 -9.32
N LYS A 50 10.18 18.62 -10.16
CA LYS A 50 10.74 17.34 -9.71
C LYS A 50 11.96 17.69 -8.88
N SER A 51 11.96 17.25 -7.62
CA SER A 51 13.10 17.35 -6.72
C SER A 51 14.31 16.76 -7.43
N THR A 52 15.31 17.60 -7.71
CA THR A 52 16.57 17.17 -8.29
C THR A 52 17.52 16.73 -7.17
N HIS A 53 17.18 15.59 -6.54
CA HIS A 53 18.25 14.82 -5.91
C HIS A 53 19.05 14.17 -7.03
N PRO A 54 20.40 14.19 -6.99
CA PRO A 54 21.18 13.50 -8.00
C PRO A 54 20.82 12.01 -7.91
N ARG A 55 20.13 11.50 -8.93
CA ARG A 55 19.80 10.09 -9.07
C ARG A 55 21.12 9.31 -9.04
N GLY A 56 21.31 8.53 -8.00
CA GLY A 56 22.37 7.54 -7.98
C GLY A 56 22.05 6.52 -9.08
N THR A 57 22.62 6.72 -10.26
CA THR A 57 22.58 5.68 -11.30
C THR A 57 23.40 4.51 -10.78
N HIS A 58 22.72 3.52 -10.19
CA HIS A 58 23.34 2.23 -9.90
C HIS A 58 23.66 1.54 -11.24
N ALA A 59 24.80 1.95 -11.84
CA ALA A 59 25.24 1.50 -13.17
C ALA A 59 25.77 0.06 -13.17
N GLY A 60 25.74 -0.65 -12.03
CA GLY A 60 26.18 -2.04 -11.93
C GLY A 60 25.05 -3.04 -12.19
N PRO A 61 25.39 -4.30 -12.51
CA PRO A 61 24.40 -5.36 -12.62
C PRO A 61 23.74 -5.61 -11.25
N VAL A 62 22.40 -5.54 -11.20
CA VAL A 62 21.63 -5.93 -10.02
C VAL A 62 21.41 -7.42 -10.09
N THR A 63 21.90 -8.17 -9.11
CA THR A 63 21.87 -9.63 -9.10
C THR A 63 21.30 -10.16 -7.79
N LEU A 64 20.68 -11.34 -7.87
CA LEU A 64 20.26 -12.08 -6.69
C LEU A 64 21.44 -12.85 -6.10
N SER A 65 21.65 -12.77 -4.79
CA SER A 65 22.67 -13.53 -4.08
C SER A 65 22.15 -14.03 -2.74
N LYS A 66 22.40 -15.29 -2.45
CA LYS A 66 22.08 -15.92 -1.15
C LYS A 66 23.31 -16.03 -0.26
N GLU A 67 24.47 -15.57 -0.72
CA GLU A 67 25.71 -15.67 0.03
C GLU A 67 25.69 -14.74 1.25
N GLY A 68 26.04 -15.29 2.41
CA GLY A 68 26.12 -14.51 3.66
C GLY A 68 24.79 -14.08 4.25
N LEU A 69 23.65 -14.61 3.78
CA LEU A 69 22.36 -14.38 4.40
C LEU A 69 22.33 -14.93 5.83
N PRO A 70 21.68 -14.25 6.78
CA PRO A 70 21.47 -14.76 8.12
C PRO A 70 20.57 -16.01 8.09
N GLY A 71 20.89 -16.98 8.95
CA GLY A 71 20.22 -18.29 8.95
C GLY A 71 18.70 -18.23 9.16
N TRP A 72 18.20 -17.19 9.82
CA TRP A 72 16.76 -17.00 10.02
C TRP A 72 16.01 -16.68 8.71
N LEU A 73 16.69 -16.22 7.65
CA LEU A 73 16.09 -16.03 6.32
C LEU A 73 15.96 -17.33 5.51
N ASN A 74 16.62 -18.42 5.91
CA ASN A 74 16.54 -19.68 5.15
C ASN A 74 15.11 -20.15 4.87
N PRO A 75 14.14 -20.07 5.81
CA PRO A 75 12.76 -20.43 5.52
C PRO A 75 12.11 -19.55 4.43
N VAL A 76 12.44 -18.24 4.40
CA VAL A 76 11.94 -17.31 3.37
C VAL A 76 12.57 -17.61 2.01
N VAL A 77 13.87 -17.91 1.97
CA VAL A 77 14.56 -18.36 0.75
C VAL A 77 13.90 -19.63 0.21
N HIS A 78 13.64 -20.61 1.08
CA HIS A 78 12.96 -21.84 0.68
C HIS A 78 11.54 -21.57 0.15
N ALA A 79 10.78 -20.73 0.82
CA ALA A 79 9.45 -20.32 0.35
C ALA A 79 9.52 -19.69 -1.04
N ALA A 80 10.48 -18.78 -1.28
CA ALA A 80 10.65 -18.13 -2.58
C ALA A 80 10.98 -19.11 -3.71
N GLU A 81 11.65 -20.22 -3.40
CA GLU A 81 12.02 -21.25 -4.38
C GLU A 81 10.93 -22.27 -4.69
N THR A 82 9.97 -22.43 -3.77
CA THR A 82 9.02 -23.54 -3.81
C THR A 82 7.56 -23.12 -3.98
N VAL A 83 7.24 -21.86 -3.69
CA VAL A 83 5.86 -21.36 -3.77
C VAL A 83 5.45 -21.15 -5.21
N GLU A 84 4.34 -21.77 -5.60
CA GLU A 84 3.74 -21.61 -6.92
C GLU A 84 2.76 -20.40 -6.96
N PRO A 85 2.57 -19.74 -8.12
CA PRO A 85 1.71 -18.55 -8.22
C PRO A 85 0.32 -18.70 -7.61
N PRO A 86 -0.44 -19.80 -7.81
CA PRO A 86 -1.78 -19.96 -7.21
C PRO A 86 -1.78 -20.06 -5.69
N GLN A 87 -0.64 -20.38 -5.09
CA GLN A 87 -0.48 -20.47 -3.64
C GLN A 87 -0.33 -19.09 -2.99
N LEU A 88 0.14 -18.09 -3.76
CA LEU A 88 0.27 -16.72 -3.29
C LEU A 88 -1.02 -15.91 -3.48
N SER A 89 -1.69 -16.09 -4.62
CA SER A 89 -2.89 -15.32 -4.95
C SER A 89 -3.77 -16.08 -5.95
N SER A 90 -5.08 -15.87 -5.83
CA SER A 90 -6.05 -16.29 -6.85
C SER A 90 -6.03 -15.36 -8.09
N PHE A 91 -5.42 -14.19 -8.00
CA PHE A 91 -5.28 -13.25 -9.11
C PHE A 91 -3.91 -13.42 -9.76
N LEU A 92 -3.88 -14.14 -10.88
CA LEU A 92 -2.68 -14.39 -11.66
C LEU A 92 -2.57 -13.40 -12.83
N PRO A 93 -1.34 -13.10 -13.28
CA PRO A 93 -1.14 -12.28 -14.47
C PRO A 93 -1.89 -12.84 -15.67
N PRO A 94 -2.48 -11.97 -16.51
CA PRO A 94 -3.14 -12.39 -17.74
C PRO A 94 -2.17 -13.11 -18.69
N GLU A 95 -2.61 -14.23 -19.27
CA GLU A 95 -1.78 -15.05 -20.19
C GLU A 95 -1.33 -14.28 -21.44
N ASN A 96 -2.09 -13.28 -21.86
CA ASN A 96 -1.76 -12.42 -23.01
C ASN A 96 -0.68 -11.38 -22.70
N GLY A 97 -0.10 -11.39 -21.50
CA GLY A 97 0.97 -10.48 -21.09
C GLY A 97 0.51 -9.03 -20.89
N THR A 98 -0.80 -8.76 -20.90
CA THR A 98 -1.31 -7.41 -20.64
C THR A 98 -1.17 -7.07 -19.16
N GLY A 99 -0.94 -5.78 -18.86
CA GLY A 99 -0.79 -5.24 -17.52
C GLY A 99 0.45 -4.37 -17.38
N ARG A 100 0.37 -3.40 -16.48
CA ARG A 100 1.49 -2.52 -16.18
C ARG A 100 2.48 -3.26 -15.30
N GLN A 101 3.72 -3.39 -15.77
CA GLN A 101 4.77 -4.04 -14.98
C GLN A 101 5.15 -3.14 -13.80
N SER A 102 5.27 -3.75 -12.64
CA SER A 102 5.65 -3.08 -11.39
C SER A 102 6.46 -4.02 -10.49
N ALA A 103 7.14 -3.45 -9.52
CA ALA A 103 7.85 -4.22 -8.52
C ALA A 103 7.64 -3.61 -7.14
N VAL A 104 7.71 -4.44 -6.11
CA VAL A 104 7.73 -4.02 -4.71
C VAL A 104 8.92 -4.66 -4.01
N LEU A 105 9.53 -3.93 -3.07
CA LEU A 105 10.62 -4.43 -2.25
C LEU A 105 10.07 -4.96 -0.92
N ILE A 106 10.21 -6.25 -0.69
CA ILE A 106 9.97 -6.90 0.60
C ILE A 106 11.31 -6.95 1.32
N LEU A 107 11.60 -5.92 2.11
CA LEU A 107 12.88 -5.75 2.77
C LEU A 107 12.81 -6.27 4.19
N PHE A 108 13.63 -7.29 4.46
CA PHE A 108 13.84 -7.83 5.78
C PHE A 108 15.04 -7.18 6.45
N GLY A 109 14.84 -6.66 7.65
CA GLY A 109 15.88 -6.12 8.53
C GLY A 109 16.05 -6.92 9.80
N GLU A 110 17.02 -6.51 10.63
CA GLU A 110 17.21 -6.97 12.00
C GLU A 110 17.07 -5.78 12.94
N GLY A 111 15.95 -5.72 13.66
CA GLY A 111 15.68 -4.69 14.65
C GLY A 111 15.95 -5.17 16.08
N GLU A 112 15.58 -4.35 17.06
CA GLU A 112 15.75 -4.66 18.50
C GLU A 112 15.01 -5.92 18.92
N HIS A 113 13.88 -6.22 18.26
CA HIS A 113 13.03 -7.38 18.55
C HIS A 113 13.23 -8.55 17.58
N GLY A 114 14.33 -8.59 16.86
CA GLY A 114 14.67 -9.61 15.87
C GLY A 114 14.29 -9.20 14.45
N PRO A 115 13.96 -10.17 13.58
CA PRO A 115 13.58 -9.88 12.19
C PRO A 115 12.42 -8.90 12.07
N GLU A 116 12.51 -7.97 11.13
CA GLU A 116 11.47 -6.97 10.86
C GLU A 116 11.29 -6.75 9.35
N LEU A 117 10.14 -6.20 8.96
CA LEU A 117 9.82 -5.82 7.59
C LEU A 117 9.69 -4.30 7.47
N LEU A 118 10.29 -3.71 6.44
CA LEU A 118 10.07 -2.31 6.09
C LEU A 118 8.74 -2.15 5.38
N LEU A 119 7.92 -1.24 5.88
CA LEU A 119 6.66 -0.79 5.26
C LEU A 119 6.64 0.74 5.21
N MET A 120 5.79 1.24 4.33
CA MET A 120 5.44 2.65 4.30
C MET A 120 3.92 2.81 4.29
N GLU A 121 3.43 3.96 4.70
CA GLU A 121 2.03 4.35 4.59
C GLU A 121 1.89 5.41 3.50
N ARG A 122 1.01 5.17 2.55
CA ARG A 122 0.77 6.10 1.44
C ARG A 122 0.07 7.36 1.95
N ALA A 123 0.40 8.51 1.35
CA ALA A 123 -0.22 9.78 1.75
C ALA A 123 -1.74 9.75 1.58
N SER A 124 -2.46 10.31 2.56
CA SER A 124 -3.94 10.36 2.55
C SER A 124 -4.52 11.26 1.45
N SER A 125 -3.70 12.12 0.85
CA SER A 125 -4.04 12.99 -0.28
C SER A 125 -4.10 12.26 -1.63
N LEU A 126 -3.60 11.03 -1.72
CA LEU A 126 -3.58 10.27 -2.96
C LEU A 126 -4.99 9.83 -3.38
N ARG A 127 -5.21 9.74 -4.70
CA ARG A 127 -6.52 9.34 -5.27
C ARG A 127 -6.84 7.85 -5.09
N SER A 128 -5.81 7.04 -4.88
CA SER A 128 -5.95 5.59 -4.72
C SER A 128 -5.02 5.11 -3.62
N HIS A 129 -5.51 4.13 -2.85
CA HIS A 129 -4.75 3.52 -1.75
C HIS A 129 -4.26 4.53 -0.69
N ALA A 130 -5.01 5.63 -0.48
CA ALA A 130 -4.70 6.66 0.50
C ALA A 130 -4.65 6.07 1.91
N GLY A 131 -3.60 6.38 2.67
CA GLY A 131 -3.44 5.91 4.04
C GLY A 131 -3.18 4.39 4.19
N GLN A 132 -2.96 3.67 3.08
CA GLN A 132 -2.74 2.22 3.16
C GLN A 132 -1.26 1.90 3.38
N PRO A 133 -0.95 1.01 4.35
CA PRO A 133 0.37 0.45 4.48
C PRO A 133 0.72 -0.44 3.28
N ALA A 134 1.92 -0.25 2.75
CA ALA A 134 2.41 -0.95 1.57
C ALA A 134 3.92 -1.25 1.69
N PHE A 135 4.38 -2.21 0.92
CA PHE A 135 5.79 -2.31 0.60
C PHE A 135 6.19 -1.13 -0.30
N PRO A 136 7.40 -0.57 -0.17
CA PRO A 136 7.91 0.37 -1.15
C PRO A 136 7.90 -0.25 -2.54
N GLY A 137 7.48 0.52 -3.56
CA GLY A 137 7.43 0.02 -4.91
C GLY A 137 6.48 0.75 -5.83
N GLY A 138 6.68 0.55 -7.13
CA GLY A 138 5.93 1.24 -8.17
C GLY A 138 6.02 0.60 -9.55
N ALA A 139 5.67 1.36 -10.55
CA ALA A 139 5.74 0.94 -11.94
C ALA A 139 7.19 0.85 -12.42
N LEU A 140 7.47 -0.08 -13.32
CA LEU A 140 8.75 -0.09 -14.01
C LEU A 140 8.82 1.11 -14.97
N ASP A 141 9.92 1.84 -14.89
CA ASP A 141 10.29 2.87 -15.84
C ASP A 141 11.16 2.25 -16.96
N PRO A 142 11.20 2.86 -18.16
CA PRO A 142 12.08 2.39 -19.24
C PRO A 142 13.57 2.30 -18.84
N GLU A 143 13.99 3.14 -17.89
CA GLU A 143 15.36 3.18 -17.37
C GLU A 143 15.70 1.97 -16.49
N ASP A 144 14.70 1.31 -15.91
CA ASP A 144 14.88 0.09 -15.12
C ASP A 144 15.28 -1.11 -16.00
N GLY A 145 14.98 -1.06 -17.31
CA GLY A 145 15.35 -2.08 -18.28
C GLY A 145 14.27 -3.14 -18.53
N ASP A 146 14.72 -4.36 -18.87
CA ASP A 146 13.82 -5.42 -19.32
C ASP A 146 12.95 -5.96 -18.16
N PRO A 147 11.60 -5.88 -18.29
CA PRO A 147 10.67 -6.42 -17.27
C PRO A 147 10.71 -7.94 -17.12
N THR A 148 11.38 -8.65 -18.03
CA THR A 148 11.56 -10.10 -17.96
C THR A 148 12.92 -10.52 -17.40
N ALA A 149 13.81 -9.55 -17.15
CA ALA A 149 15.15 -9.76 -16.63
C ALA A 149 15.33 -9.03 -15.26
N ASP A 150 16.30 -8.14 -15.15
CA ASP A 150 16.64 -7.42 -13.93
C ASP A 150 15.86 -6.10 -13.72
N GLY A 151 15.03 -5.71 -14.69
CA GLY A 151 14.18 -4.52 -14.57
C GLY A 151 13.37 -4.45 -13.28
N PRO A 152 12.64 -5.49 -12.87
CA PRO A 152 11.91 -5.49 -11.60
C PRO A 152 12.80 -5.31 -10.36
N LEU A 153 14.04 -5.83 -10.39
CA LEU A 153 15.00 -5.69 -9.28
C LEU A 153 15.43 -4.23 -9.14
N ARG A 154 15.70 -3.56 -10.27
CA ARG A 154 16.08 -2.15 -10.30
C ARG A 154 14.93 -1.26 -9.87
N ALA A 155 13.72 -1.50 -10.41
CA ALA A 155 12.52 -0.76 -10.02
C ALA A 155 12.26 -0.84 -8.52
N ALA A 156 12.33 -2.03 -7.93
CA ALA A 156 12.10 -2.21 -6.50
C ALA A 156 13.09 -1.41 -5.63
N LEU A 157 14.37 -1.36 -6.01
CA LEU A 157 15.39 -0.59 -5.30
C LEU A 157 15.21 0.91 -5.52
N ARG A 158 14.96 1.35 -6.75
CA ARG A 158 14.76 2.76 -7.09
C ARG A 158 13.54 3.34 -6.36
N GLU A 159 12.41 2.66 -6.43
CA GLU A 159 11.18 3.10 -5.75
C GLU A 159 11.37 3.15 -4.23
N ALA A 160 12.06 2.17 -3.64
CA ALA A 160 12.35 2.17 -2.21
C ALA A 160 13.27 3.35 -1.81
N GLU A 161 14.27 3.70 -2.63
CA GLU A 161 15.08 4.90 -2.43
C GLU A 161 14.22 6.17 -2.54
N GLU A 162 13.42 6.30 -3.59
CA GLU A 162 12.57 7.48 -3.86
C GLU A 162 11.50 7.69 -2.78
N GLU A 163 10.86 6.64 -2.29
CA GLU A 163 9.74 6.71 -1.34
C GLU A 163 10.19 6.76 0.12
N THR A 164 11.33 6.12 0.46
CA THR A 164 11.75 5.95 1.85
C THR A 164 13.13 6.48 2.19
N GLY A 165 13.91 6.92 1.21
CA GLY A 165 15.30 7.34 1.41
C GLY A 165 16.26 6.19 1.72
N LEU A 166 15.83 4.94 1.50
CA LEU A 166 16.67 3.75 1.65
C LEU A 166 17.93 3.88 0.79
N ASP A 167 19.09 3.53 1.35
CA ASP A 167 20.31 3.36 0.56
C ASP A 167 20.34 1.95 -0.07
N PRO A 168 20.17 1.83 -1.41
CA PRO A 168 20.18 0.55 -2.07
C PRO A 168 21.52 -0.21 -1.96
N ALA A 169 22.63 0.48 -1.71
CA ALA A 169 23.92 -0.17 -1.52
C ALA A 169 23.96 -1.04 -0.25
N GLY A 170 23.10 -0.75 0.72
CA GLY A 170 22.94 -1.55 1.94
C GLY A 170 22.05 -2.77 1.77
N VAL A 171 21.41 -2.96 0.59
CA VAL A 171 20.42 -4.03 0.35
C VAL A 171 21.05 -5.16 -0.47
N GLN A 172 20.90 -6.38 0.02
CA GLN A 172 21.20 -7.59 -0.73
C GLN A 172 19.90 -8.22 -1.21
N LEU A 173 19.65 -8.23 -2.52
CA LEU A 173 18.53 -8.95 -3.08
C LEU A 173 18.84 -10.45 -3.13
N PHE A 174 17.89 -11.29 -2.68
CA PHE A 174 18.14 -12.72 -2.57
C PHE A 174 17.08 -13.61 -3.25
N GLY A 175 15.99 -13.04 -3.70
CA GLY A 175 14.92 -13.80 -4.36
C GLY A 175 13.85 -12.93 -4.96
N VAL A 176 12.96 -13.58 -5.71
CA VAL A 176 11.71 -13.01 -6.18
C VAL A 176 10.59 -14.01 -5.95
N LEU A 177 9.40 -13.53 -5.63
CA LEU A 177 8.20 -14.36 -5.62
C LEU A 177 7.56 -14.37 -7.01
N PRO A 178 6.69 -15.33 -7.30
CA PRO A 178 5.89 -15.34 -8.51
C PRO A 178 5.15 -14.01 -8.73
N LYS A 179 5.07 -13.58 -9.98
CA LYS A 179 4.33 -12.37 -10.36
C LYS A 179 2.86 -12.50 -9.99
N LEU A 180 2.29 -11.43 -9.44
CA LEU A 180 0.91 -11.35 -9.02
C LEU A 180 0.18 -10.26 -9.81
N TYR A 181 -1.14 -10.37 -9.89
CA TYR A 181 -1.97 -9.40 -10.60
C TYR A 181 -2.88 -8.65 -9.64
N ILE A 182 -2.99 -7.34 -9.81
CA ILE A 182 -3.93 -6.49 -9.07
C ILE A 182 -5.00 -6.00 -10.05
N PRO A 183 -6.19 -6.63 -10.08
CA PRO A 183 -7.22 -6.35 -11.09
C PRO A 183 -7.67 -4.88 -11.13
N VAL A 184 -7.80 -4.24 -9.96
CA VAL A 184 -8.32 -2.87 -9.85
C VAL A 184 -7.40 -1.81 -10.46
N SER A 185 -6.11 -2.09 -10.57
CA SER A 185 -5.09 -1.18 -11.14
C SER A 185 -4.44 -1.73 -12.41
N SER A 186 -4.74 -2.99 -12.77
CA SER A 186 -4.11 -3.72 -13.87
C SER A 186 -2.59 -3.82 -13.74
N PHE A 187 -2.07 -3.82 -12.54
CA PHE A 187 -0.64 -4.03 -12.30
C PHE A 187 -0.29 -5.51 -12.26
N VAL A 188 0.82 -5.85 -12.92
CA VAL A 188 1.54 -7.12 -12.77
C VAL A 188 2.74 -6.83 -11.88
N VAL A 189 2.67 -7.27 -10.63
CA VAL A 189 3.64 -6.94 -9.59
C VAL A 189 4.63 -8.08 -9.42
N THR A 190 5.92 -7.76 -9.45
CA THR A 190 7.01 -8.66 -9.08
C THR A 190 7.43 -8.34 -7.64
N PRO A 191 7.15 -9.22 -6.65
CA PRO A 191 7.65 -9.04 -5.29
C PRO A 191 9.12 -9.46 -5.23
N VAL A 192 9.98 -8.51 -4.87
CA VAL A 192 11.44 -8.70 -4.78
C VAL A 192 11.83 -8.80 -3.30
N LEU A 193 12.57 -9.84 -2.95
CA LEU A 193 13.01 -10.10 -1.58
C LEU A 193 14.42 -9.54 -1.36
N GLY A 194 14.55 -8.69 -0.35
CA GLY A 194 15.81 -8.07 0.04
C GLY A 194 16.14 -8.30 1.52
N TRP A 195 17.42 -8.40 1.82
CA TRP A 195 17.97 -8.32 3.16
C TRP A 195 18.68 -6.98 3.36
N TRP A 196 18.31 -6.27 4.40
CA TRP A 196 18.91 -4.99 4.78
C TRP A 196 20.23 -5.24 5.52
N ARG A 197 21.25 -5.61 4.74
CA ARG A 197 22.55 -6.02 5.25
C ARG A 197 23.28 -4.91 5.98
N GLN A 198 23.12 -3.66 5.49
CA GLN A 198 23.69 -2.46 6.10
C GLN A 198 22.55 -1.44 6.24
N PRO A 199 21.90 -1.39 7.41
CA PRO A 199 20.81 -0.45 7.63
C PRO A 199 21.25 1.01 7.43
N SER A 200 20.43 1.77 6.72
CA SER A 200 20.56 3.21 6.52
C SER A 200 19.38 3.93 7.16
N PRO A 201 19.47 5.21 7.51
CA PRO A 201 18.31 5.99 7.92
C PRO A 201 17.24 5.98 6.82
N VAL A 202 15.99 5.71 7.21
CA VAL A 202 14.83 5.78 6.33
C VAL A 202 13.80 6.75 6.91
N GLY A 203 12.99 7.33 6.04
CA GLY A 203 11.95 8.27 6.41
C GLY A 203 11.17 8.76 5.20
N VAL A 204 10.25 9.68 5.44
CA VAL A 204 9.44 10.29 4.38
C VAL A 204 10.31 11.18 3.50
N VAL A 205 10.38 10.90 2.21
CA VAL A 205 11.11 11.71 1.23
C VAL A 205 10.17 12.76 0.63
N ASP A 206 9.01 12.35 0.11
CA ASP A 206 7.96 13.26 -0.33
C ASP A 206 6.67 13.04 0.48
N PRO A 207 6.26 14.01 1.32
CA PRO A 207 5.02 13.92 2.11
C PRO A 207 3.73 13.87 1.26
N ASN A 208 3.80 14.20 -0.03
CA ASN A 208 2.65 14.06 -0.93
C ASN A 208 2.43 12.62 -1.39
N GLU A 209 3.45 11.77 -1.32
CA GLU A 209 3.41 10.37 -1.73
C GLU A 209 3.41 9.42 -0.53
N THR A 210 4.24 9.70 0.47
CA THR A 210 4.44 8.87 1.66
C THR A 210 4.11 9.65 2.92
N ALA A 211 3.20 9.13 3.75
CA ALA A 211 2.86 9.73 5.04
C ALA A 211 3.79 9.27 6.16
N ARG A 212 4.24 8.03 6.12
CA ARG A 212 5.09 7.41 7.15
C ARG A 212 5.91 6.27 6.57
N VAL A 213 7.12 6.10 7.10
CA VAL A 213 7.98 4.92 6.86
C VAL A 213 8.24 4.27 8.21
N PHE A 214 8.09 2.96 8.31
CA PHE A 214 8.21 2.24 9.57
C PHE A 214 8.61 0.77 9.34
N THR A 215 9.17 0.15 10.36
CA THR A 215 9.43 -1.29 10.37
C THR A 215 8.42 -2.00 11.26
N VAL A 216 8.12 -3.25 10.93
CA VAL A 216 7.22 -4.11 11.71
C VAL A 216 7.97 -5.37 12.11
N PRO A 217 8.16 -5.63 13.41
CA PRO A 217 8.76 -6.88 13.86
C PRO A 217 7.97 -8.10 13.38
N VAL A 218 8.67 -9.12 12.89
CA VAL A 218 8.03 -10.37 12.46
C VAL A 218 7.28 -11.03 13.62
N VAL A 219 7.76 -10.86 14.85
CA VAL A 219 7.08 -11.38 16.05
C VAL A 219 5.68 -10.77 16.20
N ASP A 220 5.49 -9.49 15.84
CA ASP A 220 4.19 -8.82 15.90
C ASP A 220 3.27 -9.28 14.77
N LEU A 221 3.82 -9.52 13.56
CA LEU A 221 3.07 -10.09 12.44
C LEU A 221 2.61 -11.54 12.70
N THR A 222 3.32 -12.27 13.53
CA THR A 222 2.97 -13.66 13.91
C THR A 222 2.12 -13.75 15.17
N ASP A 223 1.95 -12.64 15.91
CA ASP A 223 1.10 -12.63 17.11
C ASP A 223 -0.37 -12.77 16.70
N PRO A 224 -1.08 -13.81 17.19
CA PRO A 224 -2.52 -13.99 16.94
C PRO A 224 -3.37 -12.80 17.36
N ALA A 225 -2.95 -12.03 18.38
CA ALA A 225 -3.67 -10.84 18.84
C ALA A 225 -3.70 -9.72 17.79
N ASN A 226 -2.69 -9.66 16.93
CA ASN A 226 -2.55 -8.67 15.87
C ASN A 226 -3.17 -9.12 14.53
N ARG A 227 -3.65 -10.38 14.44
CA ARG A 227 -4.25 -10.95 13.23
C ARG A 227 -5.76 -10.71 13.19
N ALA A 228 -6.29 -10.46 11.99
CA ALA A 228 -7.71 -10.35 11.74
C ALA A 228 -8.06 -10.69 10.27
N THR A 229 -9.34 -10.83 9.97
CA THR A 229 -9.87 -10.87 8.61
C THR A 229 -10.45 -9.51 8.26
N ALA A 230 -9.85 -8.82 7.29
CA ALA A 230 -10.41 -7.60 6.71
C ALA A 230 -11.62 -7.93 5.85
N ILE A 231 -12.70 -7.14 5.99
CA ILE A 231 -13.91 -7.26 5.18
C ILE A 231 -14.08 -5.99 4.37
N HIS A 232 -13.88 -6.10 3.06
CA HIS A 232 -14.12 -5.01 2.12
C HIS A 232 -15.64 -4.84 1.86
N PRO A 233 -16.14 -3.62 1.62
CA PRO A 233 -17.56 -3.38 1.31
C PRO A 233 -18.12 -4.18 0.13
N SER A 234 -17.28 -4.61 -0.81
CA SER A 234 -17.66 -5.53 -1.90
C SER A 234 -17.92 -6.98 -1.44
N GLY A 235 -17.70 -7.28 -0.15
CA GLY A 235 -17.77 -8.63 0.39
C GLY A 235 -16.47 -9.43 0.28
N HIS A 236 -15.41 -8.89 -0.36
CA HIS A 236 -14.12 -9.54 -0.39
C HIS A 236 -13.51 -9.61 1.02
N ARG A 237 -12.93 -10.78 1.35
CA ARG A 237 -12.29 -11.03 2.63
C ARG A 237 -10.82 -11.40 2.41
N GLY A 238 -9.95 -10.93 3.28
CA GLY A 238 -8.54 -11.25 3.23
C GLY A 238 -7.85 -11.06 4.57
N PRO A 239 -6.61 -11.53 4.73
CA PRO A 239 -5.85 -11.35 5.95
C PRO A 239 -5.61 -9.86 6.24
N ALA A 240 -5.52 -9.55 7.53
CA ALA A 240 -5.15 -8.23 8.02
C ALA A 240 -4.26 -8.33 9.26
N PHE A 241 -3.45 -7.28 9.47
CA PHE A 241 -2.58 -7.15 10.63
C PHE A 241 -2.78 -5.75 11.25
N LEU A 242 -2.99 -5.75 12.58
CA LEU A 242 -3.10 -4.52 13.37
C LEU A 242 -1.75 -4.30 14.07
N VAL A 243 -0.85 -3.62 13.42
CA VAL A 243 0.54 -3.45 13.85
C VAL A 243 0.98 -2.00 13.70
N GLU A 244 1.84 -1.51 14.56
CA GLU A 244 2.39 -0.14 14.50
C GLU A 244 1.32 0.96 14.36
N SER A 245 0.18 0.79 15.04
CA SER A 245 -0.98 1.67 14.93
C SER A 245 -1.57 1.78 13.52
N ALA A 246 -1.26 0.82 12.65
CA ALA A 246 -1.76 0.74 11.28
C ALA A 246 -2.56 -0.56 11.06
N LEU A 247 -3.49 -0.51 10.11
CA LEU A 247 -4.18 -1.68 9.59
C LEU A 247 -3.56 -2.06 8.26
N VAL A 248 -2.72 -3.09 8.23
CA VAL A 248 -2.18 -3.67 7.00
C VAL A 248 -3.21 -4.65 6.44
N TRP A 249 -3.62 -4.47 5.18
CA TRP A 249 -4.63 -5.29 4.51
C TRP A 249 -4.38 -5.38 2.99
N GLY A 250 -5.25 -6.06 2.26
CA GLY A 250 -5.19 -6.15 0.80
C GLY A 250 -3.95 -6.90 0.30
N PHE A 251 -3.34 -6.38 -0.76
CA PHE A 251 -2.19 -7.01 -1.42
C PHE A 251 -1.00 -7.20 -0.47
N THR A 252 -0.66 -6.18 0.30
CA THR A 252 0.46 -6.23 1.25
C THR A 252 0.26 -7.31 2.30
N ALA A 253 -0.91 -7.32 2.95
CA ALA A 253 -1.23 -8.34 3.95
C ALA A 253 -1.33 -9.74 3.34
N GLY A 254 -1.84 -9.86 2.12
CA GLY A 254 -1.88 -11.14 1.40
C GLY A 254 -0.50 -11.74 1.19
N ILE A 255 0.48 -10.93 0.80
CA ILE A 255 1.86 -11.41 0.64
C ILE A 255 2.48 -11.77 2.00
N ILE A 256 2.32 -10.91 3.02
CA ILE A 256 2.85 -11.17 4.36
C ILE A 256 2.29 -12.49 4.89
N ASP A 257 0.97 -12.68 4.81
CA ASP A 257 0.29 -13.90 5.26
C ASP A 257 0.85 -15.16 4.59
N ARG A 258 1.02 -15.13 3.28
CA ARG A 258 1.58 -16.27 2.54
C ARG A 258 3.04 -16.50 2.86
N LEU A 259 3.86 -15.45 3.00
CA LEU A 259 5.25 -15.59 3.41
C LEU A 259 5.36 -16.21 4.80
N LEU A 260 4.58 -15.74 5.78
CA LEU A 260 4.57 -16.32 7.13
C LEU A 260 4.16 -17.79 7.11
N HIS A 261 3.16 -18.14 6.30
CA HIS A 261 2.70 -19.52 6.16
C HIS A 261 3.78 -20.43 5.57
N TYR A 262 4.33 -20.07 4.39
CA TYR A 262 5.30 -20.92 3.68
C TYR A 262 6.70 -20.90 4.30
N ALA A 263 7.05 -19.87 5.05
CA ALA A 263 8.25 -19.85 5.88
C ALA A 263 8.08 -20.65 7.20
N GLY A 264 6.87 -21.15 7.50
CA GLY A 264 6.61 -21.88 8.73
C GLY A 264 6.62 -21.01 9.99
N TRP A 265 6.44 -19.70 9.84
CA TRP A 265 6.41 -18.73 10.94
C TRP A 265 5.00 -18.45 11.44
N GLU A 266 3.99 -18.84 10.67
CA GLU A 266 2.59 -18.62 11.03
C GLU A 266 2.25 -19.31 12.35
N ARG A 267 1.48 -18.59 13.20
CA ARG A 267 0.88 -19.12 14.42
C ARG A 267 -0.63 -19.25 14.22
N PRO A 268 -1.30 -20.22 14.82
CA PRO A 268 -2.76 -20.31 14.77
C PRO A 268 -3.41 -19.03 15.29
N TRP A 269 -4.35 -18.48 14.54
CA TRP A 269 -5.06 -17.25 14.88
C TRP A 269 -6.56 -17.38 14.60
N ASP A 270 -7.37 -16.47 15.17
CA ASP A 270 -8.82 -16.47 15.03
C ASP A 270 -9.25 -15.76 13.75
N GLY A 271 -9.58 -16.53 12.72
CA GLY A 271 -10.08 -16.03 11.42
C GLY A 271 -11.46 -15.36 11.51
N ASP A 272 -12.22 -15.55 12.60
CA ASP A 272 -13.52 -14.92 12.83
C ASP A 272 -13.39 -13.53 13.48
N LYS A 273 -12.18 -13.11 13.85
CA LYS A 273 -11.90 -11.74 14.23
C LYS A 273 -11.95 -10.85 13.00
N HIS A 274 -13.07 -10.17 12.79
CA HIS A 274 -13.32 -9.36 11.61
C HIS A 274 -13.04 -7.87 11.83
N VAL A 275 -12.43 -7.22 10.84
CA VAL A 275 -12.24 -5.78 10.77
C VAL A 275 -12.89 -5.27 9.49
N PRO A 276 -13.99 -4.49 9.59
CA PRO A 276 -14.58 -3.86 8.43
C PRO A 276 -13.64 -2.76 7.90
N LEU A 277 -13.47 -2.72 6.58
CA LEU A 277 -12.72 -1.65 5.94
C LEU A 277 -13.66 -0.48 5.66
N ASP A 278 -13.25 0.73 6.05
CA ASP A 278 -13.90 1.94 5.59
C ASP A 278 -13.34 2.27 4.19
N TRP A 279 -14.19 2.20 3.16
CA TRP A 279 -13.80 2.47 1.77
C TRP A 279 -13.46 3.95 1.51
N ARG A 280 -13.66 4.81 2.50
CA ARG A 280 -13.36 6.25 2.45
C ARG A 280 -11.98 6.60 3.02
N SER A 281 -11.26 5.62 3.56
CA SER A 281 -9.91 5.79 4.08
C SER A 281 -8.86 5.40 3.03
#